data_b51c8791efeebc585907a21098414c52
#
_entry.id   b51c8791efeebc585907a21098414c52
#
_cell.length_a   1.000
_cell.length_b   1.000
_cell.length_c   1.000
_cell.angle_alpha   90.00
_cell.angle_beta   90.00
_cell.angle_gamma   90.00
#
_symmetry.space_group_name_H-M   'P 1'
#
loop_
_entity.id
_entity.type
_entity.pdbx_description
1 polymer ?
#
loop_
_entity_poly.entity_id
_entity_poly.type
_entity_poly.pdbx_seq_one_letter_code
_entity_poly.pdbx_strand_id
1 'polypeptide(L)'
;MKLSPVPKPVHRRRVPKQAKRNEFSKKVRDQIIERDQGKCRNCGGIGTEIHHVVFRSQGGRGVFTNGLLVCHHCHRRIHDHKILANKWKFLFEQEYGPDYYKDKWD
;
A
#
# COMPACT_ATOMS: atom_id res chain seq x y z
N MET A 1 22.99 -16.06 43.37
CA MET A 1 23.25 -15.17 42.71
C MET A 1 22.34 -14.96 41.68
N LYS A 2 22.14 -14.00 41.40
CA LYS A 2 21.28 -13.72 40.61
C LYS A 2 21.73 -13.47 39.35
N LEU A 3 21.36 -14.00 38.48
CA LEU A 3 21.72 -13.75 37.33
C LEU A 3 21.17 -12.64 36.80
N SER A 4 21.88 -11.95 36.25
CA SER A 4 21.39 -10.87 35.62
C SER A 4 20.59 -11.39 34.57
N PRO A 5 19.55 -10.83 34.34
CA PRO A 5 18.74 -11.22 33.30
C PRO A 5 19.44 -10.94 32.04
N VAL A 6 19.35 -11.80 31.22
CA VAL A 6 19.83 -11.62 29.97
C VAL A 6 19.14 -10.50 29.37
N PRO A 7 19.76 -9.58 28.89
CA PRO A 7 19.15 -8.47 28.32
C PRO A 7 18.35 -8.94 27.18
N LYS A 8 17.21 -8.47 27.14
CA LYS A 8 16.46 -8.78 26.13
C LYS A 8 17.15 -8.42 24.95
N PRO A 9 17.12 -9.17 23.99
CA PRO A 9 17.77 -8.88 22.79
C PRO A 9 17.19 -7.68 22.33
N VAL A 10 17.96 -6.84 22.32
CA VAL A 10 17.57 -5.74 22.09
C VAL A 10 17.14 -5.58 20.91
N HIS A 11 16.34 -5.47 20.77
CA HIS A 11 15.86 -4.71 19.95
C HIS A 11 16.20 -4.85 18.66
N ARG A 12 16.30 -5.94 18.26
CA ARG A 12 16.04 -6.15 17.09
C ARG A 12 14.76 -5.67 16.77
N ARG A 13 14.60 -4.90 15.83
CA ARG A 13 13.37 -4.49 15.42
C ARG A 13 12.62 -5.64 14.98
N ARG A 14 11.52 -5.87 15.55
CA ARG A 14 10.66 -6.85 15.12
C ARG A 14 10.02 -6.44 13.85
N VAL A 15 9.88 -7.32 12.88
CA VAL A 15 9.09 -7.09 11.69
C VAL A 15 7.64 -6.85 12.12
N PRO A 16 7.02 -5.77 11.73
CA PRO A 16 5.63 -5.51 12.09
C PRO A 16 4.71 -6.60 11.52
N LYS A 17 3.56 -6.76 12.15
CA LYS A 17 2.61 -7.74 11.69
C LYS A 17 2.13 -7.37 10.30
N GLN A 18 1.77 -8.37 9.51
CA GLN A 18 1.34 -8.18 8.14
C GLN A 18 0.17 -7.21 8.03
N ALA A 19 -0.79 -7.29 8.92
CA ALA A 19 -1.94 -6.39 8.88
C ALA A 19 -1.50 -4.93 8.93
N LYS A 20 -0.54 -4.61 9.81
CA LYS A 20 -0.06 -3.25 9.93
C LYS A 20 0.77 -2.84 8.73
N ARG A 21 1.58 -3.72 8.21
CA ARG A 21 2.40 -3.45 7.04
C ARG A 21 1.54 -3.15 5.81
N ASN A 22 0.33 -3.71 5.77
CA ASN A 22 -0.56 -3.53 4.63
C ASN A 22 -1.45 -2.30 4.75
N GLU A 23 -1.44 -1.61 5.92
CA GLU A 23 -2.24 -0.40 6.05
C GLU A 23 -1.50 0.81 5.53
N PHE A 24 -2.23 1.74 4.92
CA PHE A 24 -1.65 3.02 4.56
C PHE A 24 -1.67 3.91 5.80
N SER A 25 -0.50 4.38 6.24
CA SER A 25 -0.43 5.32 7.35
C SER A 25 -1.01 6.66 6.91
N LYS A 26 -1.31 7.53 7.88
CA LYS A 26 -1.82 8.85 7.55
C LYS A 26 -0.84 9.60 6.66
N LYS A 27 0.44 9.51 6.96
CA LYS A 27 1.48 10.17 6.17
C LYS A 27 1.46 9.69 4.72
N VAL A 28 1.39 8.38 4.52
CA VAL A 28 1.38 7.80 3.18
C VAL A 28 0.10 8.18 2.45
N ARG A 29 -1.04 8.15 3.14
CA ARG A 29 -2.31 8.55 2.54
C ARG A 29 -2.26 9.99 2.05
N ASP A 30 -1.72 10.89 2.87
CA ASP A 30 -1.61 12.29 2.49
C ASP A 30 -0.70 12.46 1.28
N GLN A 31 0.38 11.70 1.21
CA GLN A 31 1.29 11.73 0.07
C GLN A 31 0.61 11.24 -1.22
N ILE A 32 -0.21 10.21 -1.12
CA ILE A 32 -0.94 9.68 -2.27
C ILE A 32 -1.97 10.69 -2.75
N ILE A 33 -2.71 11.29 -1.83
CA ILE A 33 -3.72 12.29 -2.17
C ILE A 33 -3.06 13.47 -2.87
N GLU A 34 -1.90 13.91 -2.37
CA GLU A 34 -1.19 15.00 -2.99
C GLU A 34 -0.67 14.63 -4.37
N ARG A 35 -0.08 13.45 -4.52
CA ARG A 35 0.42 12.98 -5.82
C ARG A 35 -0.70 12.96 -6.86
N ASP A 36 -1.86 12.46 -6.46
CA ASP A 36 -2.99 12.27 -7.37
C ASP A 36 -3.93 13.48 -7.40
N GLN A 37 -3.53 14.56 -6.69
CA GLN A 37 -4.24 15.85 -6.71
C GLN A 37 -5.70 15.73 -6.27
N GLY A 38 -5.98 14.80 -5.36
CA GLY A 38 -7.34 14.61 -4.84
C GLY A 38 -8.30 14.00 -5.84
N LYS A 39 -7.82 13.58 -7.00
CA LYS A 39 -8.69 13.06 -8.05
C LYS A 39 -8.60 11.55 -8.19
N CYS A 40 -9.73 10.94 -8.51
CA CYS A 40 -9.74 9.53 -8.85
C CYS A 40 -8.93 9.32 -10.12
N ARG A 41 -7.90 8.52 -10.05
CA ARG A 41 -7.04 8.31 -11.21
C ARG A 41 -7.71 7.52 -12.31
N ASN A 42 -8.80 6.82 -11.99
CA ASN A 42 -9.48 6.01 -12.99
C ASN A 42 -10.53 6.81 -13.76
N CYS A 43 -11.26 7.69 -13.12
CA CYS A 43 -12.33 8.43 -13.81
C CYS A 43 -12.15 9.95 -13.78
N GLY A 44 -11.21 10.47 -13.01
CA GLY A 44 -10.99 11.91 -12.93
C GLY A 44 -11.91 12.67 -11.97
N GLY A 45 -12.83 11.99 -11.33
CA GLY A 45 -13.70 12.61 -10.33
C GLY A 45 -12.99 12.80 -9.00
N ILE A 46 -13.73 13.07 -7.94
CA ILE A 46 -13.14 13.26 -6.63
C ILE A 46 -12.68 11.91 -6.09
N GLY A 47 -11.42 11.83 -5.68
CA GLY A 47 -10.88 10.60 -5.08
C GLY A 47 -11.15 10.57 -3.59
N THR A 48 -11.71 9.49 -3.10
CA THR A 48 -12.09 9.37 -1.71
C THR A 48 -11.48 8.14 -1.01
N GLU A 49 -10.97 7.20 -1.77
CA GLU A 49 -10.44 5.96 -1.23
C GLU A 49 -9.08 5.64 -1.84
N ILE A 50 -8.29 4.87 -1.14
CA ILE A 50 -6.99 4.47 -1.66
C ILE A 50 -7.01 2.97 -1.89
N HIS A 51 -6.79 2.58 -3.13
CA HIS A 51 -6.80 1.20 -3.55
C HIS A 51 -5.39 0.62 -3.47
N HIS A 52 -5.26 -0.59 -2.94
CA HIS A 52 -3.99 -1.32 -2.99
C HIS A 52 -3.86 -1.91 -4.39
N VAL A 53 -2.93 -1.41 -5.18
CA VAL A 53 -2.76 -1.86 -6.56
C VAL A 53 -2.47 -3.36 -6.59
N VAL A 54 -1.54 -3.84 -5.75
CA VAL A 54 -1.44 -5.26 -5.45
C VAL A 54 -2.25 -5.46 -4.19
N PHE A 55 -3.24 -6.32 -4.24
CA PHE A 55 -4.19 -6.49 -3.14
C PHE A 55 -3.48 -6.94 -1.86
N ARG A 56 -4.05 -6.54 -0.73
CA ARG A 56 -3.50 -6.92 0.57
C ARG A 56 -3.35 -8.43 0.69
N SER A 57 -4.33 -9.18 0.18
CA SER A 57 -4.30 -10.64 0.22
C SER A 57 -3.19 -11.24 -0.63
N GLN A 58 -2.63 -10.45 -1.53
CA GLN A 58 -1.55 -10.90 -2.41
C GLN A 58 -0.20 -10.29 -1.99
N GLY A 59 -0.12 -9.79 -0.78
CA GLY A 59 1.14 -9.25 -0.27
C GLY A 59 1.34 -7.76 -0.55
N GLY A 60 0.30 -7.06 -0.99
CA GLY A 60 0.40 -5.62 -1.25
C GLY A 60 0.53 -4.83 0.04
N ARG A 61 1.62 -4.09 0.18
CA ARG A 61 1.89 -3.28 1.37
C ARG A 61 1.27 -1.90 1.27
N GLY A 62 1.13 -1.25 2.42
CA GLY A 62 0.61 0.09 2.49
C GLY A 62 1.69 1.13 2.22
N VAL A 63 2.29 1.07 1.07
CA VAL A 63 3.36 1.97 0.67
C VAL A 63 2.88 2.93 -0.41
N PHE A 64 3.52 4.09 -0.48
CA PHE A 64 3.16 5.11 -1.44
C PHE A 64 3.06 4.56 -2.86
N THR A 65 4.00 3.70 -3.24
CA THR A 65 4.06 3.16 -4.58
C THR A 65 3.07 2.04 -4.85
N ASN A 66 2.25 1.67 -3.87
CA ASN A 66 1.19 0.68 -4.06
C ASN A 66 -0.21 1.26 -3.82
N GLY A 67 -0.32 2.57 -3.69
CA GLY A 67 -1.60 3.21 -3.43
C GLY A 67 -2.09 4.00 -4.62
N LEU A 68 -3.35 3.83 -4.96
CA LEU A 68 -3.99 4.53 -6.07
C LEU A 68 -5.22 5.24 -5.54
N LEU A 69 -5.29 6.56 -5.71
CA LEU A 69 -6.46 7.29 -5.26
C LEU A 69 -7.60 7.09 -6.25
N VAL A 70 -8.74 6.69 -5.74
CA VAL A 70 -9.92 6.39 -6.56
C VAL A 70 -11.19 6.83 -5.83
N CYS A 71 -12.27 6.97 -6.58
CA CYS A 71 -13.57 7.17 -5.96
C CYS A 71 -14.14 5.80 -5.58
N HIS A 72 -15.18 5.79 -4.77
CA HIS A 72 -15.79 4.54 -4.31
C HIS A 72 -16.24 3.66 -5.49
N HIS A 73 -16.86 4.25 -6.48
CA HIS A 73 -17.36 3.50 -7.64
C HIS A 73 -16.21 2.83 -8.41
N CYS A 74 -15.14 3.57 -8.68
CA CYS A 74 -14.00 3.01 -9.40
C CYS A 74 -13.26 1.98 -8.58
N HIS A 75 -13.20 2.18 -7.25
CA HIS A 75 -12.56 1.20 -6.37
C HIS A 75 -13.27 -0.16 -6.48
N ARG A 76 -14.59 -0.13 -6.48
CA ARG A 76 -15.36 -1.37 -6.63
C ARG A 76 -15.17 -1.98 -8.02
N ARG A 77 -15.16 -1.15 -9.06
CA ARG A 77 -14.94 -1.64 -10.41
C ARG A 77 -13.59 -2.33 -10.56
N ILE A 78 -12.55 -1.77 -9.97
CA ILE A 78 -11.22 -2.40 -10.04
C ILE A 78 -11.23 -3.75 -9.35
N HIS A 79 -11.92 -3.88 -8.23
CA HIS A 79 -12.02 -5.17 -7.55
C HIS A 79 -12.83 -6.19 -8.35
N ASP A 80 -13.85 -5.74 -9.06
CA ASP A 80 -14.74 -6.63 -9.79
C ASP A 80 -14.24 -7.00 -11.19
N HIS A 81 -13.32 -6.21 -11.74
CA HIS A 81 -12.86 -6.42 -13.11
C HIS A 81 -11.37 -6.67 -13.17
N LYS A 82 -11.02 -7.93 -13.39
CA LYS A 82 -9.63 -8.35 -13.40
C LYS A 82 -8.78 -7.60 -14.42
N ILE A 83 -9.35 -7.32 -15.59
CA ILE A 83 -8.61 -6.61 -16.64
C ILE A 83 -8.24 -5.20 -16.17
N LEU A 84 -9.15 -4.52 -15.50
CA LEU A 84 -8.90 -3.18 -15.00
C LEU A 84 -7.86 -3.21 -13.87
N ALA A 85 -7.96 -4.18 -12.98
CA ALA A 85 -6.98 -4.35 -11.91
C ALA A 85 -5.58 -4.61 -12.48
N ASN A 86 -5.50 -5.45 -13.50
CA ASN A 86 -4.22 -5.75 -14.13
C ASN A 86 -3.64 -4.56 -14.90
N LYS A 87 -4.50 -3.72 -15.46
CA LYS A 87 -4.06 -2.49 -16.11
C LYS A 87 -3.31 -1.62 -15.13
N TRP A 88 -3.86 -1.43 -13.92
CA TRP A 88 -3.23 -0.58 -12.92
C TRP A 88 -1.94 -1.20 -12.38
N LYS A 89 -1.90 -2.53 -12.25
CA LYS A 89 -0.67 -3.21 -11.87
C LYS A 89 0.42 -2.97 -12.90
N PHE A 90 0.07 -3.05 -14.17
CA PHE A 90 1.03 -2.81 -15.24
C PHE A 90 1.55 -1.37 -15.19
N LEU A 91 0.66 -0.40 -15.08
CA LEU A 91 1.04 1.00 -15.05
C LEU A 91 1.93 1.33 -13.86
N PHE A 92 1.63 0.78 -12.70
CA PHE A 92 2.46 1.01 -11.51
C PHE A 92 3.82 0.35 -11.63
N GLU A 93 3.88 -0.83 -12.24
CA GLU A 93 5.15 -1.47 -12.47
C GLU A 93 6.02 -0.66 -13.42
N GLN A 94 5.42 -0.09 -14.45
CA GLN A 94 6.15 0.78 -15.38
C GLN A 94 6.68 2.02 -14.69
N GLU A 95 5.89 2.59 -13.78
CA GLU A 95 6.27 3.83 -13.11
C GLU A 95 7.28 3.62 -11.98
N TYR A 96 7.13 2.57 -11.20
CA TYR A 96 7.90 2.39 -9.96
C TYR A 96 8.79 1.15 -9.94
N GLY A 97 8.72 0.30 -10.93
CA GLY A 97 9.52 -0.92 -11.00
C GLY A 97 8.81 -2.14 -10.44
N PRO A 98 9.42 -3.33 -10.57
CA PRO A 98 8.74 -4.60 -10.29
C PRO A 98 8.38 -4.82 -8.83
N ASP A 99 9.07 -4.18 -7.91
CA ASP A 99 8.81 -4.39 -6.49
C ASP A 99 8.01 -3.23 -5.87
N TYR A 100 7.24 -2.52 -6.69
CA TYR A 100 6.54 -1.32 -6.27
C TYR A 100 5.61 -1.51 -5.07
N TYR A 101 5.13 -2.71 -4.84
CA TYR A 101 4.18 -3.00 -3.77
C TYR A 101 4.84 -3.50 -2.48
N LYS A 102 6.15 -3.59 -2.44
CA LYS A 102 6.87 -4.12 -1.29
C LYS A 102 7.33 -3.01 -0.36
N ASP A 103 7.49 -3.34 0.91
CA ASP A 103 8.02 -2.39 1.88
C ASP A 103 9.47 -2.75 2.24
N LYS A 104 10.05 -2.01 3.16
CA LYS A 104 11.44 -2.23 3.53
C LYS A 104 11.71 -3.55 4.25
N TRP A 105 10.66 -4.26 4.65
CA TRP A 105 10.81 -5.52 5.33
C TRP A 105 10.74 -6.72 4.39
N ASP A 106 10.40 -6.50 3.14
CA ASP A 106 10.31 -7.58 2.15
C ASP A 106 11.67 -7.97 1.57
#